data_db44353ae7fd967ef0a8f7b95a247c39
#
_entry.id   db44353ae7fd967ef0a8f7b95a247c39
#
_cell.length_a   1.000
_cell.length_b   1.000
_cell.length_c   1.000
_cell.angle_alpha   90.00
_cell.angle_beta   90.00
_cell.angle_gamma   90.00
#
_symmetry.space_group_name_H-M   'P 1'
#
loop_
_entity.id
_entity.type
_entity.pdbx_description
1 polymer ?
#
loop_
_entity_poly.entity_id
_entity_poly.type
_entity_poly.pdbx_seq_one_letter_code
_entity_poly.pdbx_strand_id
1 'polypeptide(L)'
;MDRGARAWMALIGGCCLAASVHSQDAIFATGHDEAAEGPYSKAQAARFLTQATFGPTLPEIDRLYRIGYNAWLTEQFAAPASLQLPFLDQLIAATPAGQSIEVWQDKRQEIWWRNSLSGSDQLRQRMAFALSQILVISDQSGALEGNPTAIAHFYDGLASGAFGNYRALLENVTLHPAMGQYLSMFKNRKTDAAQNIRPDENYAREIMQLFSIGLIQLNANGTPVDGNPGQAGVQTVPSYDQTVIAGFAKVFTGWSYSTCLPPVAAEDSPNFNWWHWEYCPSGPDNQDWRSHQGWRTPMKPWGEGTAFGDIYHESAGTKQLLNYPGVALANGVLPSGGTARSNLTAALNNVFNHPNVGPFLARLLIQRFTTSNPSPAYVGRVA
;
A
#
# COMPACT_ATOMS: atom_id res chain seq x y z
N MET A 1 -0.36 22.59 7.59
CA MET A 1 -0.89 21.62 6.61
C MET A 1 0.27 20.80 6.09
N ASP A 2 0.19 19.51 6.23
CA ASP A 2 1.27 18.58 5.91
C ASP A 2 1.52 18.54 4.38
N ARG A 3 2.76 18.30 3.98
CA ARG A 3 3.16 18.24 2.57
C ARG A 3 2.33 17.23 1.76
N GLY A 4 1.80 16.19 2.41
CA GLY A 4 0.92 15.19 1.80
C GLY A 4 -0.41 15.77 1.28
N ALA A 5 -1.06 16.62 2.06
CA ALA A 5 -2.33 17.22 1.67
C ALA A 5 -2.21 18.15 0.44
N ARG A 6 -1.04 18.79 0.26
CA ARG A 6 -0.81 19.67 -0.90
C ARG A 6 -0.63 18.91 -2.20
N ALA A 7 0.01 17.74 -2.17
CA ALA A 7 0.17 16.88 -3.34
C ALA A 7 -1.18 16.34 -3.84
N TRP A 8 -2.10 16.04 -2.93
CA TRP A 8 -3.44 15.56 -3.26
C TRP A 8 -4.34 16.63 -3.89
N MET A 9 -4.25 17.87 -3.43
CA MET A 9 -4.95 18.99 -4.07
C MET A 9 -4.51 19.18 -5.52
N ALA A 10 -3.23 18.94 -5.82
CA ALA A 10 -2.72 19.03 -7.18
C ALA A 10 -3.25 17.90 -8.09
N LEU A 11 -3.46 16.68 -7.56
CA LEU A 11 -3.95 15.54 -8.34
C LEU A 11 -5.40 15.74 -8.80
N ILE A 12 -6.26 16.22 -7.92
CA ILE A 12 -7.70 16.34 -8.17
C ILE A 12 -8.05 17.73 -8.75
N GLY A 13 -7.41 18.79 -8.23
CA GLY A 13 -7.61 20.16 -8.73
C GLY A 13 -7.10 20.39 -10.15
N GLY A 14 -5.99 19.77 -10.54
CA GLY A 14 -5.41 19.90 -11.88
C GLY A 14 -6.29 19.35 -13.01
N CYS A 15 -7.20 18.43 -12.71
CA CYS A 15 -8.03 17.81 -13.74
C CYS A 15 -9.26 18.63 -14.12
N CYS A 16 -9.77 19.49 -13.23
CA CYS A 16 -10.88 20.38 -13.58
C CYS A 16 -10.47 21.50 -14.52
N LEU A 17 -9.17 21.79 -14.62
CA LEU A 17 -8.61 22.86 -15.44
C LEU A 17 -8.20 22.42 -16.85
N ALA A 18 -8.14 21.12 -17.14
CA ALA A 18 -7.64 20.59 -18.42
C ALA A 18 -8.64 20.64 -19.60
N ALA A 19 -9.77 21.34 -19.48
CA ALA A 19 -10.82 21.36 -20.51
C ALA A 19 -10.75 22.51 -21.52
N SER A 20 -9.72 23.40 -21.44
CA SER A 20 -9.54 24.47 -22.41
C SER A 20 -8.06 24.71 -22.70
N VAL A 21 -7.55 24.05 -23.73
CA VAL A 21 -6.11 23.94 -24.06
C VAL A 21 -5.45 25.24 -24.54
N HIS A 22 -6.19 26.34 -24.76
CA HIS A 22 -5.63 27.56 -25.38
C HIS A 22 -5.64 28.84 -24.56
N SER A 23 -6.13 28.82 -23.30
CA SER A 23 -6.08 30.01 -22.44
C SER A 23 -5.43 29.80 -21.06
N GLN A 24 -4.88 28.63 -20.80
CA GLN A 24 -4.47 28.20 -19.45
C GLN A 24 -2.99 28.43 -19.12
N ASP A 25 -2.12 28.55 -20.13
CA ASP A 25 -0.71 28.85 -19.84
C ASP A 25 -0.51 30.25 -19.21
N ALA A 26 -1.47 31.15 -19.40
CA ALA A 26 -1.46 32.49 -18.81
C ALA A 26 -1.89 32.48 -17.31
N ILE A 27 -2.74 31.55 -16.90
CA ILE A 27 -3.26 31.50 -15.51
C ILE A 27 -2.22 30.92 -14.55
N PHE A 28 -1.35 30.03 -15.03
CA PHE A 28 -0.27 29.48 -14.22
C PHE A 28 1.01 30.33 -14.21
N ALA A 29 1.13 31.30 -15.09
CA ALA A 29 2.29 32.19 -15.19
C ALA A 29 2.26 33.38 -14.22
N THR A 30 1.09 33.73 -13.67
CA THR A 30 0.94 34.79 -12.67
C THR A 30 0.66 34.16 -11.32
N GLY A 31 1.68 34.09 -10.47
CA GLY A 31 1.60 33.52 -9.12
C GLY A 31 0.42 34.07 -8.32
N HIS A 32 -0.24 33.14 -7.61
CA HIS A 32 -1.15 33.40 -6.48
C HIS A 32 -2.22 34.50 -6.61
N ASP A 33 -2.89 34.58 -7.74
CA ASP A 33 -4.24 35.11 -7.69
C ASP A 33 -5.09 34.04 -7.00
N GLU A 34 -5.83 34.43 -5.96
CA GLU A 34 -6.99 33.68 -5.42
C GLU A 34 -8.04 33.60 -6.55
N ALA A 35 -7.64 32.99 -7.66
CA ALA A 35 -8.47 32.80 -8.84
C ALA A 35 -9.64 31.95 -8.41
N ALA A 36 -10.79 32.49 -8.58
CA ALA A 36 -12.08 31.99 -8.23
C ALA A 36 -12.13 30.47 -8.15
N GLU A 37 -12.40 29.99 -6.95
CA GLU A 37 -12.56 28.58 -6.63
C GLU A 37 -13.77 28.02 -7.38
N GLY A 38 -13.55 27.43 -8.57
CA GLY A 38 -14.64 26.71 -9.27
C GLY A 38 -15.32 25.68 -8.36
N PRO A 39 -16.34 24.97 -8.85
CA PRO A 39 -16.73 24.84 -10.25
C PRO A 39 -17.55 26.03 -10.78
N TYR A 40 -17.30 26.46 -12.00
CA TYR A 40 -18.05 27.55 -12.65
C TYR A 40 -19.35 27.07 -13.31
N SER A 41 -19.61 25.76 -13.29
CA SER A 41 -20.83 25.15 -13.80
C SER A 41 -21.10 23.81 -13.12
N LYS A 42 -22.37 23.36 -13.12
CA LYS A 42 -22.75 22.03 -12.66
C LYS A 42 -22.07 20.91 -13.48
N ALA A 43 -21.78 21.15 -14.75
CA ALA A 43 -21.04 20.19 -15.58
C ALA A 43 -19.60 19.98 -15.09
N GLN A 44 -18.93 21.06 -14.66
CA GLN A 44 -17.60 20.95 -14.04
C GLN A 44 -17.67 20.25 -12.68
N ALA A 45 -18.68 20.55 -11.85
CA ALA A 45 -18.91 19.86 -10.60
C ALA A 45 -19.14 18.35 -10.82
N ALA A 46 -19.99 18.00 -11.78
CA ALA A 46 -20.26 16.61 -12.12
C ALA A 46 -18.98 15.87 -12.57
N ARG A 47 -18.20 16.49 -13.45
CA ARG A 47 -16.93 15.93 -13.92
C ARG A 47 -15.94 15.67 -12.78
N PHE A 48 -15.79 16.63 -11.88
CA PHE A 48 -14.92 16.49 -10.71
C PHE A 48 -15.36 15.32 -9.84
N LEU A 49 -16.65 15.27 -9.49
CA LEU A 49 -17.19 14.19 -8.65
C LEU A 49 -17.10 12.82 -9.31
N THR A 50 -17.23 12.73 -10.64
CA THR A 50 -17.01 11.46 -11.37
C THR A 50 -15.59 10.93 -11.16
N GLN A 51 -14.61 11.79 -10.98
CA GLN A 51 -13.22 11.40 -10.72
C GLN A 51 -12.95 11.16 -9.23
N ALA A 52 -13.52 11.98 -8.36
CA ALA A 52 -13.24 12.00 -6.94
C ALA A 52 -14.09 11.02 -6.11
N THR A 53 -15.15 10.46 -6.70
CA THR A 53 -16.11 9.56 -6.03
C THR A 53 -16.40 8.31 -6.88
N PHE A 54 -17.31 7.46 -6.42
CA PHE A 54 -17.84 6.32 -7.20
C PHE A 54 -19.02 6.69 -8.10
N GLY A 55 -19.35 7.96 -8.22
CA GLY A 55 -20.38 8.50 -9.09
C GLY A 55 -21.11 9.66 -8.44
N PRO A 56 -21.32 10.77 -9.16
CA PRO A 56 -22.00 11.93 -8.61
C PRO A 56 -23.52 11.70 -8.56
N THR A 57 -24.13 12.17 -7.48
CA THR A 57 -25.58 12.36 -7.40
C THR A 57 -25.95 13.80 -7.74
N LEU A 58 -27.18 14.04 -8.21
CA LEU A 58 -27.65 15.41 -8.46
C LEU A 58 -27.53 16.34 -7.24
N PRO A 59 -27.91 15.91 -6.02
CA PRO A 59 -27.72 16.71 -4.82
C PRO A 59 -26.25 17.07 -4.54
N GLU A 60 -25.32 16.13 -4.74
CA GLU A 60 -23.88 16.39 -4.53
C GLU A 60 -23.29 17.30 -5.61
N ILE A 61 -23.75 17.23 -6.86
CA ILE A 61 -23.39 18.17 -7.92
C ILE A 61 -23.83 19.60 -7.53
N ASP A 62 -25.07 19.74 -7.09
CA ASP A 62 -25.61 21.04 -6.66
C ASP A 62 -24.91 21.56 -5.40
N ARG A 63 -24.56 20.66 -4.50
CA ARG A 63 -23.81 20.99 -3.28
C ARG A 63 -22.41 21.49 -3.62
N LEU A 64 -21.63 20.72 -4.39
CA LEU A 64 -20.27 21.11 -4.81
C LEU A 64 -20.27 22.42 -5.58
N TYR A 65 -21.25 22.62 -6.48
CA TYR A 65 -21.39 23.89 -7.23
C TYR A 65 -21.58 25.10 -6.30
N ARG A 66 -22.24 24.94 -5.16
CA ARG A 66 -22.45 26.01 -4.17
C ARG A 66 -21.28 26.27 -3.25
N ILE A 67 -20.59 25.19 -2.78
CA ILE A 67 -19.55 25.33 -1.76
C ILE A 67 -18.14 25.48 -2.32
N GLY A 68 -17.93 25.10 -3.60
CA GLY A 68 -16.61 25.13 -4.24
C GLY A 68 -15.75 23.92 -3.95
N TYR A 69 -14.67 23.77 -4.74
CA TYR A 69 -13.76 22.63 -4.65
C TYR A 69 -13.02 22.55 -3.31
N ASN A 70 -12.49 23.68 -2.83
CA ASN A 70 -11.68 23.70 -1.60
C ASN A 70 -12.47 23.32 -0.37
N ALA A 71 -13.70 23.85 -0.23
CA ALA A 71 -14.57 23.50 0.88
C ALA A 71 -14.92 22.00 0.85
N TRP A 72 -15.29 21.47 -0.33
CA TRP A 72 -15.59 20.05 -0.48
C TRP A 72 -14.37 19.16 -0.17
N LEU A 73 -13.19 19.48 -0.67
CA LEU A 73 -11.96 18.76 -0.37
C LEU A 73 -11.63 18.79 1.12
N THR A 74 -11.78 19.95 1.77
CA THR A 74 -11.56 20.08 3.21
C THR A 74 -12.46 19.16 4.02
N GLU A 75 -13.75 19.10 3.65
CA GLU A 75 -14.71 18.18 4.29
C GLU A 75 -14.32 16.71 4.04
N GLN A 76 -13.95 16.35 2.82
CA GLN A 76 -13.58 14.97 2.49
C GLN A 76 -12.29 14.52 3.19
N PHE A 77 -11.31 15.40 3.34
CA PHE A 77 -10.11 15.09 4.13
C PHE A 77 -10.41 14.94 5.62
N ALA A 78 -11.37 15.68 6.15
CA ALA A 78 -11.79 15.61 7.55
C ALA A 78 -12.78 14.47 7.84
N ALA A 79 -13.44 13.91 6.82
CA ALA A 79 -14.43 12.87 7.00
C ALA A 79 -13.82 11.61 7.65
N PRO A 80 -14.46 11.04 8.68
CA PRO A 80 -14.02 9.78 9.28
C PRO A 80 -14.09 8.64 8.25
N ALA A 81 -13.18 7.68 8.35
CA ALA A 81 -13.15 6.54 7.44
C ALA A 81 -14.35 5.60 7.67
N SER A 82 -15.06 5.28 6.60
CA SER A 82 -16.06 4.20 6.59
C SER A 82 -15.33 2.87 6.44
N LEU A 83 -15.29 2.08 7.53
CA LEU A 83 -14.55 0.83 7.61
C LEU A 83 -15.44 -0.39 7.34
N GLN A 84 -14.84 -1.47 6.84
CA GLN A 84 -15.52 -2.73 6.53
C GLN A 84 -15.55 -3.66 7.74
N LEU A 85 -14.45 -3.78 8.47
CA LEU A 85 -14.28 -4.75 9.54
C LEU A 85 -15.31 -4.62 10.66
N PRO A 86 -15.71 -3.41 11.14
CA PRO A 86 -16.74 -3.29 12.17
C PRO A 86 -18.09 -3.89 11.77
N PHE A 87 -18.45 -3.85 10.48
CA PHE A 87 -19.67 -4.49 10.00
C PHE A 87 -19.58 -6.02 10.06
N LEU A 88 -18.45 -6.58 9.63
CA LEU A 88 -18.24 -8.03 9.69
C LEU A 88 -18.19 -8.51 11.16
N ASP A 89 -17.57 -7.76 12.05
CA ASP A 89 -17.54 -8.07 13.49
C ASP A 89 -18.93 -8.07 14.11
N GLN A 90 -19.81 -7.14 13.71
CA GLN A 90 -21.20 -7.13 14.16
C GLN A 90 -21.96 -8.38 13.69
N LEU A 91 -21.75 -8.83 12.45
CA LEU A 91 -22.38 -10.05 11.94
C LEU A 91 -21.86 -11.30 12.68
N ILE A 92 -20.56 -11.37 12.94
CA ILE A 92 -19.94 -12.46 13.72
C ILE A 92 -20.54 -12.49 15.13
N ALA A 93 -20.56 -11.34 15.81
CA ALA A 93 -21.09 -11.23 17.16
C ALA A 93 -22.62 -11.51 17.26
N ALA A 94 -23.37 -11.28 16.20
CA ALA A 94 -24.80 -11.57 16.14
C ALA A 94 -25.10 -13.05 15.88
N THR A 95 -24.12 -13.88 15.56
CA THR A 95 -24.31 -15.32 15.35
C THR A 95 -24.64 -16.00 16.66
N PRO A 96 -25.76 -16.71 16.80
CA PRO A 96 -26.14 -17.39 18.02
C PRO A 96 -25.11 -18.45 18.44
N ALA A 97 -24.92 -18.63 19.73
CA ALA A 97 -24.00 -19.64 20.27
C ALA A 97 -24.35 -21.04 19.73
N GLY A 98 -23.35 -21.78 19.26
CA GLY A 98 -23.48 -23.11 18.68
C GLY A 98 -23.92 -23.16 17.23
N GLN A 99 -24.10 -22.01 16.58
CA GLN A 99 -24.32 -21.95 15.14
C GLN A 99 -23.03 -21.63 14.37
N SER A 100 -22.98 -22.07 13.11
CA SER A 100 -21.86 -21.71 12.21
C SER A 100 -21.89 -20.22 11.92
N ILE A 101 -20.73 -19.60 11.89
CA ILE A 101 -20.57 -18.21 11.47
C ILE A 101 -20.57 -18.15 9.93
N GLU A 102 -21.62 -17.62 9.35
CA GLU A 102 -21.80 -17.49 7.91
C GLU A 102 -21.39 -16.09 7.42
N VAL A 103 -20.14 -15.69 7.73
CA VAL A 103 -19.55 -14.43 7.29
C VAL A 103 -18.44 -14.74 6.29
N TRP A 104 -18.72 -14.55 5.01
CA TRP A 104 -17.83 -14.87 3.88
C TRP A 104 -17.51 -13.64 3.03
N GLN A 105 -16.89 -13.85 1.88
CA GLN A 105 -16.47 -12.75 0.99
C GLN A 105 -17.67 -11.94 0.44
N ASP A 106 -18.86 -12.54 0.33
CA ASP A 106 -20.09 -11.84 -0.05
C ASP A 106 -20.41 -10.71 0.95
N LYS A 107 -20.26 -10.93 2.26
CA LYS A 107 -20.49 -9.92 3.30
C LYS A 107 -19.44 -8.81 3.26
N ARG A 108 -18.18 -9.16 2.96
CA ARG A 108 -17.13 -8.16 2.72
C ARG A 108 -17.44 -7.33 1.47
N GLN A 109 -17.91 -7.94 0.39
CA GLN A 109 -18.32 -7.21 -0.82
C GLN A 109 -19.54 -6.34 -0.55
N GLU A 110 -20.52 -6.82 0.20
CA GLU A 110 -21.71 -6.04 0.61
C GLU A 110 -21.32 -4.72 1.29
N ILE A 111 -20.48 -4.79 2.32
CA ILE A 111 -20.04 -3.58 3.03
C ILE A 111 -19.16 -2.67 2.17
N TRP A 112 -18.32 -3.23 1.29
CA TRP A 112 -17.52 -2.45 0.34
C TRP A 112 -18.44 -1.62 -0.59
N TRP A 113 -19.48 -2.25 -1.16
CA TRP A 113 -20.44 -1.56 -2.01
C TRP A 113 -21.20 -0.49 -1.24
N ARG A 114 -21.64 -0.79 -0.02
CA ARG A 114 -22.35 0.18 0.82
C ARG A 114 -21.48 1.41 1.12
N ASN A 115 -20.23 1.22 1.51
CA ASN A 115 -19.31 2.32 1.78
C ASN A 115 -19.02 3.12 0.50
N SER A 116 -18.80 2.45 -0.63
CA SER A 116 -18.54 3.09 -1.91
C SER A 116 -19.71 3.91 -2.45
N LEU A 117 -20.94 3.45 -2.25
CA LEU A 117 -22.14 4.12 -2.79
C LEU A 117 -22.74 5.15 -1.82
N SER A 118 -22.57 4.97 -0.51
CA SER A 118 -23.30 5.73 0.51
C SER A 118 -22.43 6.31 1.62
N GLY A 119 -21.15 5.99 1.66
CA GLY A 119 -20.20 6.55 2.65
C GLY A 119 -20.06 8.06 2.48
N SER A 120 -19.93 8.79 3.60
CA SER A 120 -19.70 10.24 3.58
C SER A 120 -18.28 10.62 3.17
N ASP A 121 -17.34 9.68 3.22
CA ASP A 121 -15.91 9.81 2.92
C ASP A 121 -15.56 9.33 1.50
N GLN A 122 -16.35 9.77 0.51
CA GLN A 122 -16.28 9.31 -0.88
C GLN A 122 -14.88 9.39 -1.50
N LEU A 123 -14.17 10.49 -1.28
CA LEU A 123 -12.80 10.66 -1.79
C LEU A 123 -11.84 9.65 -1.15
N ARG A 124 -12.00 9.37 0.14
CA ARG A 124 -11.21 8.38 0.87
C ARG A 124 -11.46 6.96 0.33
N GLN A 125 -12.71 6.60 0.14
CA GLN A 125 -13.08 5.29 -0.42
C GLN A 125 -12.54 5.14 -1.86
N ARG A 126 -12.63 6.20 -2.66
CA ARG A 126 -12.10 6.22 -4.03
C ARG A 126 -10.57 6.09 -4.04
N MET A 127 -9.88 6.72 -3.07
CA MET A 127 -8.45 6.57 -2.88
C MET A 127 -8.07 5.18 -2.41
N ALA A 128 -8.76 4.62 -1.41
CA ALA A 128 -8.53 3.26 -0.95
C ALA A 128 -8.68 2.24 -2.09
N PHE A 129 -9.67 2.42 -2.96
CA PHE A 129 -9.83 1.61 -4.17
C PHE A 129 -8.66 1.76 -5.15
N ALA A 130 -8.17 2.98 -5.38
CA ALA A 130 -6.99 3.19 -6.22
C ALA A 130 -5.73 2.53 -5.63
N LEU A 131 -5.53 2.65 -4.31
CA LEU A 131 -4.43 2.02 -3.59
C LEU A 131 -4.53 0.50 -3.60
N SER A 132 -5.73 -0.09 -3.48
CA SER A 132 -5.92 -1.54 -3.54
C SER A 132 -5.59 -2.15 -4.90
N GLN A 133 -5.57 -1.35 -5.96
CA GLN A 133 -5.13 -1.77 -7.30
C GLN A 133 -3.61 -1.63 -7.51
N ILE A 134 -2.91 -1.04 -6.56
CA ILE A 134 -1.44 -0.94 -6.54
C ILE A 134 -0.90 -1.93 -5.53
N LEU A 135 -1.40 -1.88 -4.30
CA LEU A 135 -1.01 -2.71 -3.15
C LEU A 135 -1.95 -3.94 -3.10
N VAL A 136 -1.78 -4.84 -4.04
CA VAL A 136 -2.77 -5.89 -4.37
C VAL A 136 -2.69 -7.08 -3.43
N ILE A 137 -3.84 -7.52 -2.92
CA ILE A 137 -4.12 -8.88 -2.45
C ILE A 137 -5.39 -9.39 -3.12
N SER A 138 -5.64 -10.70 -3.08
CA SER A 138 -6.81 -11.30 -3.72
C SER A 138 -7.50 -12.31 -2.82
N ASP A 139 -8.83 -12.28 -2.80
CA ASP A 139 -9.68 -13.31 -2.20
C ASP A 139 -9.74 -14.62 -3.00
N GLN A 140 -9.13 -14.66 -4.18
CA GLN A 140 -8.94 -15.89 -4.96
C GLN A 140 -7.67 -16.66 -4.54
N SER A 141 -6.87 -16.12 -3.64
CA SER A 141 -5.74 -16.83 -3.05
C SER A 141 -6.23 -17.83 -2.02
N GLY A 142 -5.82 -19.10 -2.11
CA GLY A 142 -6.25 -20.16 -1.18
C GLY A 142 -5.96 -19.82 0.30
N ALA A 143 -4.94 -19.00 0.58
CA ALA A 143 -4.67 -18.53 1.94
C ALA A 143 -5.67 -17.47 2.44
N LEU A 144 -6.32 -16.73 1.54
CA LEU A 144 -7.18 -15.59 1.88
C LEU A 144 -8.66 -15.82 1.55
N GLU A 145 -8.98 -16.78 0.69
CA GLU A 145 -10.34 -17.10 0.25
C GLU A 145 -11.31 -17.23 1.44
N GLY A 146 -10.91 -18.01 2.42
CA GLY A 146 -11.68 -18.22 3.64
C GLY A 146 -11.58 -17.08 4.68
N ASN A 147 -10.81 -16.00 4.46
CA ASN A 147 -10.50 -14.98 5.47
C ASN A 147 -11.05 -13.58 5.12
N PRO A 148 -12.38 -13.36 5.05
CA PRO A 148 -12.95 -12.07 4.68
C PRO A 148 -12.56 -10.94 5.64
N THR A 149 -12.41 -11.23 6.93
CA THR A 149 -12.01 -10.25 7.95
C THR A 149 -10.55 -9.80 7.78
N ALA A 150 -9.65 -10.68 7.34
CA ALA A 150 -8.27 -10.33 7.04
C ALA A 150 -8.18 -9.35 5.86
N ILE A 151 -8.95 -9.61 4.80
CA ILE A 151 -9.01 -8.75 3.62
C ILE A 151 -9.70 -7.42 3.95
N ALA A 152 -10.80 -7.45 4.74
CA ALA A 152 -11.45 -6.23 5.20
C ALA A 152 -10.50 -5.35 6.03
N HIS A 153 -9.76 -5.94 6.97
CA HIS A 153 -8.78 -5.22 7.79
C HIS A 153 -7.66 -4.63 6.94
N PHE A 154 -7.17 -5.36 5.94
CA PHE A 154 -6.19 -4.84 4.99
C PHE A 154 -6.73 -3.63 4.22
N TYR A 155 -7.94 -3.72 3.69
CA TYR A 155 -8.57 -2.63 2.96
C TYR A 155 -8.85 -1.41 3.86
N ASP A 156 -9.27 -1.65 5.09
CA ASP A 156 -9.46 -0.62 6.12
C ASP A 156 -8.16 0.12 6.45
N GLY A 157 -7.03 -0.59 6.42
CA GLY A 157 -5.69 -0.02 6.51
C GLY A 157 -5.39 0.93 5.34
N LEU A 158 -5.77 0.57 4.11
CA LEU A 158 -5.64 1.45 2.94
C LEU A 158 -6.55 2.68 3.05
N ALA A 159 -7.80 2.50 3.50
CA ALA A 159 -8.74 3.60 3.70
C ALA A 159 -8.26 4.57 4.80
N SER A 160 -7.78 4.05 5.91
CA SER A 160 -7.24 4.85 7.01
C SER A 160 -5.98 5.61 6.60
N GLY A 161 -5.10 4.97 5.81
CA GLY A 161 -3.86 5.55 5.29
C GLY A 161 -4.01 6.37 4.01
N ALA A 162 -5.22 6.51 3.46
CA ALA A 162 -5.48 7.06 2.13
C ALA A 162 -4.89 8.45 1.87
N PHE A 163 -4.84 9.30 2.89
CA PHE A 163 -4.31 10.66 2.82
C PHE A 163 -3.03 10.84 3.65
N GLY A 164 -2.45 9.72 4.09
CA GLY A 164 -1.27 9.72 4.93
C GLY A 164 0.05 9.68 4.15
N ASN A 165 1.12 9.38 4.88
CA ASN A 165 2.45 9.22 4.31
C ASN A 165 2.62 7.84 3.66
N TYR A 166 3.08 7.79 2.41
CA TYR A 166 3.22 6.54 1.67
C TYR A 166 4.26 5.58 2.28
N ARG A 167 5.34 6.10 2.88
CA ARG A 167 6.32 5.26 3.58
C ARG A 167 5.68 4.50 4.75
N ALA A 168 4.82 5.19 5.52
CA ALA A 168 4.09 4.56 6.62
C ALA A 168 3.05 3.55 6.10
N LEU A 169 2.35 3.88 5.01
CA LEU A 169 1.41 2.96 4.37
C LEU A 169 2.13 1.70 3.86
N LEU A 170 3.29 1.86 3.21
CA LEU A 170 4.10 0.75 2.72
C LEU A 170 4.56 -0.18 3.86
N GLU A 171 4.92 0.37 5.02
CA GLU A 171 5.25 -0.43 6.20
C GLU A 171 4.03 -1.17 6.75
N ASN A 172 2.88 -0.52 6.86
CA ASN A 172 1.63 -1.15 7.30
C ASN A 172 1.24 -2.31 6.37
N VAL A 173 1.36 -2.13 5.05
CA VAL A 173 1.11 -3.18 4.05
C VAL A 173 2.12 -4.31 4.16
N THR A 174 3.42 -3.99 4.29
CA THR A 174 4.49 -4.97 4.45
C THR A 174 4.25 -5.88 5.65
N LEU A 175 3.85 -5.29 6.77
CA LEU A 175 3.65 -6.03 8.02
C LEU A 175 2.24 -6.62 8.16
N HIS A 176 1.35 -6.37 7.21
CA HIS A 176 0.00 -6.93 7.28
C HIS A 176 0.02 -8.44 6.97
N PRO A 177 -0.52 -9.30 7.85
CA PRO A 177 -0.46 -10.74 7.65
C PRO A 177 -1.11 -11.24 6.36
N ALA A 178 -2.18 -10.60 5.89
CA ALA A 178 -2.81 -10.94 4.61
C ALA A 178 -1.86 -10.72 3.42
N MET A 179 -1.09 -9.62 3.41
CA MET A 179 -0.05 -9.38 2.41
C MET A 179 1.10 -10.39 2.56
N GLY A 180 1.52 -10.65 3.81
CA GLY A 180 2.55 -11.65 4.10
C GLY A 180 2.19 -13.04 3.59
N GLN A 181 0.95 -13.46 3.72
CA GLN A 181 0.43 -14.72 3.17
C GLN A 181 0.35 -14.68 1.64
N TYR A 182 -0.17 -13.59 1.09
CA TYR A 182 -0.40 -13.46 -0.35
C TYR A 182 0.90 -13.49 -1.16
N LEU A 183 1.97 -12.87 -0.66
CA LEU A 183 3.26 -12.75 -1.33
C LEU A 183 4.40 -13.52 -0.63
N SER A 184 4.07 -14.52 0.18
CA SER A 184 5.03 -15.46 0.77
C SER A 184 6.09 -14.83 1.72
N MET A 185 5.84 -13.63 2.24
CA MET A 185 6.70 -13.05 3.28
C MET A 185 6.44 -13.70 4.65
N PHE A 186 5.20 -14.12 4.90
CA PHE A 186 4.81 -14.82 6.12
C PHE A 186 5.56 -16.14 6.24
N LYS A 187 6.30 -16.31 7.34
CA LYS A 187 7.14 -17.50 7.62
C LYS A 187 8.24 -17.76 6.58
N ASN A 188 8.64 -16.74 5.83
CA ASN A 188 9.81 -16.81 4.99
C ASN A 188 11.07 -16.99 5.84
N ARG A 189 11.86 -18.04 5.58
CA ARG A 189 13.01 -18.43 6.39
C ARG A 189 14.31 -17.90 5.83
N LYS A 190 15.27 -17.62 6.74
CA LYS A 190 16.67 -17.40 6.37
C LYS A 190 17.25 -18.58 5.62
N THR A 191 18.36 -18.36 4.96
CA THR A 191 19.13 -19.39 4.26
C THR A 191 19.51 -20.53 5.21
N ASP A 192 19.20 -21.75 4.80
CA ASP A 192 19.67 -23.00 5.44
C ASP A 192 20.17 -23.95 4.36
N ALA A 193 21.49 -24.01 4.21
CA ALA A 193 22.13 -24.84 3.19
C ALA A 193 21.95 -26.35 3.44
N ALA A 194 21.84 -26.75 4.71
CA ALA A 194 21.66 -28.16 5.08
C ALA A 194 20.28 -28.69 4.69
N GLN A 195 19.26 -27.82 4.76
CA GLN A 195 17.89 -28.14 4.37
C GLN A 195 17.54 -27.65 2.94
N ASN A 196 18.50 -27.10 2.20
CA ASN A 196 18.29 -26.48 0.89
C ASN A 196 17.21 -25.37 0.89
N ILE A 197 17.13 -24.60 1.98
CA ILE A 197 16.20 -23.48 2.11
C ILE A 197 16.88 -22.20 1.63
N ARG A 198 16.15 -21.44 0.85
CA ARG A 198 16.50 -20.07 0.42
C ARG A 198 15.36 -19.12 0.72
N PRO A 199 15.64 -17.87 1.06
CA PRO A 199 14.61 -16.85 1.22
C PRO A 199 13.72 -16.76 -0.03
N ASP A 200 12.40 -16.73 0.18
CA ASP A 200 11.44 -16.49 -0.89
C ASP A 200 11.55 -15.05 -1.39
N GLU A 201 11.56 -14.86 -2.70
CA GLU A 201 11.80 -13.56 -3.36
C GLU A 201 10.52 -12.84 -3.78
N ASN A 202 9.34 -13.46 -3.63
CA ASN A 202 8.10 -12.94 -4.18
C ASN A 202 7.80 -11.52 -3.65
N TYR A 203 7.73 -11.36 -2.33
CA TYR A 203 7.50 -10.04 -1.73
C TYR A 203 8.60 -9.03 -2.09
N ALA A 204 9.85 -9.47 -2.15
CA ALA A 204 10.98 -8.62 -2.53
C ALA A 204 10.85 -8.06 -3.97
N ARG A 205 10.33 -8.86 -4.89
CA ARG A 205 10.03 -8.39 -6.26
C ARG A 205 8.88 -7.39 -6.25
N GLU A 206 7.77 -7.73 -5.61
CA GLU A 206 6.56 -6.95 -5.72
C GLU A 206 6.65 -5.60 -4.99
N ILE A 207 7.37 -5.51 -3.87
CA ILE A 207 7.58 -4.22 -3.21
C ILE A 207 8.32 -3.22 -4.10
N MET A 208 9.23 -3.70 -4.95
CA MET A 208 9.95 -2.88 -5.92
C MET A 208 9.14 -2.69 -7.21
N GLN A 209 8.67 -3.78 -7.80
CA GLN A 209 8.07 -3.79 -9.13
C GLN A 209 6.70 -3.13 -9.17
N LEU A 210 5.76 -3.57 -8.29
CA LEU A 210 4.38 -3.12 -8.34
C LEU A 210 4.09 -1.98 -7.36
N PHE A 211 4.76 -1.96 -6.21
CA PHE A 211 4.37 -1.07 -5.13
C PHE A 211 5.17 0.23 -5.08
N SER A 212 6.34 0.32 -5.72
CA SER A 212 7.18 1.51 -5.48
C SER A 212 7.94 2.10 -6.65
N ILE A 213 8.73 1.32 -7.40
CA ILE A 213 9.70 1.90 -8.35
C ILE A 213 9.56 1.41 -9.79
N GLY A 214 8.86 0.28 -10.01
CA GLY A 214 8.75 -0.33 -11.34
C GLY A 214 10.03 -0.98 -11.85
N LEU A 215 10.00 -1.49 -13.09
CA LEU A 215 11.08 -2.29 -13.68
C LEU A 215 12.21 -1.46 -14.27
N ILE A 216 11.96 -0.19 -14.62
CA ILE A 216 12.91 0.67 -15.35
C ILE A 216 13.10 2.00 -14.62
N GLN A 217 14.27 2.58 -14.76
CA GLN A 217 14.57 3.90 -14.22
C GLN A 217 13.76 4.98 -14.92
N LEU A 218 13.24 5.91 -14.14
CA LEU A 218 12.40 7.00 -14.60
C LEU A 218 13.05 8.36 -14.30
N ASN A 219 12.84 9.30 -15.24
CA ASN A 219 13.00 10.71 -14.98
C ASN A 219 11.89 11.23 -14.06
N ALA A 220 12.06 12.38 -13.42
CA ALA A 220 11.07 12.98 -12.53
C ALA A 220 9.69 13.20 -13.16
N ASN A 221 9.61 13.28 -14.48
CA ASN A 221 8.36 13.41 -15.25
C ASN A 221 7.76 12.06 -15.70
N GLY A 222 8.30 10.94 -15.20
CA GLY A 222 7.81 9.59 -15.51
C GLY A 222 8.21 9.05 -16.89
N THR A 223 9.05 9.73 -17.65
CA THR A 223 9.63 9.16 -18.87
C THR A 223 10.76 8.21 -18.52
N PRO A 224 10.99 7.13 -19.31
CA PRO A 224 12.13 6.26 -19.08
C PRO A 224 13.46 7.02 -19.18
N VAL A 225 14.43 6.65 -18.34
CA VAL A 225 15.81 7.07 -18.52
C VAL A 225 16.40 6.35 -19.71
N ASP A 226 17.07 7.11 -20.59
CA ASP A 226 17.79 6.54 -21.74
C ASP A 226 19.23 6.20 -21.34
N GLY A 227 19.55 4.91 -21.31
CA GLY A 227 20.88 4.39 -20.99
C GLY A 227 21.89 4.54 -22.11
N ASN A 228 21.45 4.87 -23.35
CA ASN A 228 22.34 5.07 -24.49
C ASN A 228 21.80 6.16 -25.45
N PRO A 229 21.89 7.43 -25.08
CA PRO A 229 21.31 8.52 -25.88
C PRO A 229 21.96 8.71 -27.26
N GLY A 230 23.03 8.00 -27.55
CA GLY A 230 23.67 7.98 -28.89
C GLY A 230 23.03 7.01 -29.88
N GLN A 231 22.09 6.18 -29.44
CA GLN A 231 21.40 5.20 -30.27
C GLN A 231 19.96 5.62 -30.55
N ALA A 232 19.44 5.26 -31.70
CA ALA A 232 18.04 5.55 -32.03
C ALA A 232 17.07 4.81 -31.12
N GLY A 233 16.08 5.52 -30.56
CA GLY A 233 15.09 5.01 -29.58
C GLY A 233 15.64 4.99 -28.16
N VAL A 234 14.70 4.95 -27.19
CA VAL A 234 15.07 4.92 -25.75
C VAL A 234 15.53 3.53 -25.36
N GLN A 235 16.76 3.43 -24.86
CA GLN A 235 17.32 2.20 -24.29
C GLN A 235 17.06 2.21 -22.77
N THR A 236 16.03 1.50 -22.31
CA THR A 236 15.63 1.52 -20.90
C THR A 236 16.69 0.92 -19.98
N VAL A 237 16.85 1.52 -18.81
CA VAL A 237 17.77 1.04 -17.75
C VAL A 237 16.95 0.31 -16.69
N PRO A 238 17.27 -0.94 -16.31
CA PRO A 238 16.61 -1.63 -15.21
C PRO A 238 16.71 -0.85 -13.88
N SER A 239 15.67 -0.89 -13.06
CA SER A 239 15.69 -0.26 -11.74
C SER A 239 16.49 -1.07 -10.73
N TYR A 240 16.55 -2.38 -10.89
CA TYR A 240 17.24 -3.34 -10.02
C TYR A 240 17.58 -4.63 -10.76
N ASP A 241 18.44 -5.43 -10.16
CA ASP A 241 18.85 -6.74 -10.66
C ASP A 241 18.54 -7.86 -9.67
N GLN A 242 18.93 -9.10 -10.02
CA GLN A 242 18.71 -10.28 -9.19
C GLN A 242 19.45 -10.20 -7.84
N THR A 243 20.60 -9.53 -7.77
CA THR A 243 21.36 -9.38 -6.53
C THR A 243 20.61 -8.53 -5.51
N VAL A 244 19.96 -7.46 -5.99
CA VAL A 244 19.09 -6.59 -5.19
C VAL A 244 17.87 -7.36 -4.69
N ILE A 245 17.21 -8.12 -5.56
CA ILE A 245 16.06 -8.96 -5.17
C ILE A 245 16.46 -9.93 -4.05
N ALA A 246 17.55 -10.64 -4.20
CA ALA A 246 18.05 -11.58 -3.19
C ALA A 246 18.43 -10.85 -1.87
N GLY A 247 18.95 -9.63 -1.96
CA GLY A 247 19.21 -8.79 -0.79
C GLY A 247 17.97 -8.43 0.00
N PHE A 248 16.91 -7.96 -0.71
CA PHE A 248 15.61 -7.67 -0.09
C PHE A 248 14.92 -8.93 0.45
N ALA A 249 14.99 -10.05 -0.27
CA ALA A 249 14.41 -11.32 0.19
C ALA A 249 14.95 -11.72 1.57
N LYS A 250 16.24 -11.54 1.81
CA LYS A 250 16.88 -11.78 3.11
C LYS A 250 16.33 -10.85 4.20
N VAL A 251 16.02 -9.60 3.89
CA VAL A 251 15.41 -8.66 4.85
C VAL A 251 14.03 -9.13 5.28
N PHE A 252 13.27 -9.73 4.37
CA PHE A 252 11.88 -10.15 4.62
C PHE A 252 11.77 -11.55 5.23
N THR A 253 12.83 -12.08 5.83
CA THR A 253 12.84 -13.37 6.52
C THR A 253 12.49 -13.24 8.01
N GLY A 254 11.90 -14.29 8.59
CA GLY A 254 11.67 -14.43 10.03
C GLY A 254 10.38 -13.81 10.57
N TRP A 255 9.46 -13.36 9.71
CA TRP A 255 8.21 -12.69 10.11
C TRP A 255 7.06 -13.68 10.28
N SER A 256 6.25 -13.53 11.35
CA SER A 256 5.10 -14.37 11.65
C SER A 256 4.01 -13.59 12.37
N TYR A 257 2.89 -14.23 12.70
CA TYR A 257 1.85 -13.60 13.49
C TYR A 257 2.39 -13.09 14.83
N SER A 258 1.94 -11.91 15.22
CA SER A 258 2.29 -11.30 16.51
C SER A 258 1.73 -12.08 17.70
N THR A 259 0.68 -12.86 17.49
CA THR A 259 0.01 -13.70 18.49
C THR A 259 0.71 -15.05 18.74
N CYS A 260 1.68 -15.42 17.90
CA CYS A 260 2.40 -16.68 18.10
C CYS A 260 3.16 -16.69 19.44
N LEU A 261 3.14 -17.85 20.09
CA LEU A 261 3.92 -18.10 21.30
C LEU A 261 5.41 -17.98 20.97
N PRO A 262 6.22 -17.49 21.92
CA PRO A 262 7.66 -17.40 21.72
C PRO A 262 8.27 -18.80 21.58
N PRO A 263 9.39 -18.92 20.84
CA PRO A 263 10.12 -20.18 20.75
C PRO A 263 10.62 -20.60 22.12
N VAL A 264 10.53 -21.90 22.40
CA VAL A 264 11.03 -22.51 23.67
C VAL A 264 12.44 -23.09 23.53
N ALA A 265 12.96 -23.17 22.29
CA ALA A 265 14.30 -23.65 21.96
C ALA A 265 14.85 -22.91 20.75
N ALA A 266 16.19 -22.84 20.65
CA ALA A 266 16.87 -22.21 19.52
C ALA A 266 16.79 -23.04 18.22
N GLU A 267 16.40 -24.30 18.33
CA GLU A 267 16.26 -25.20 17.20
C GLU A 267 14.95 -24.95 16.44
N ASP A 268 14.88 -25.54 15.26
CA ASP A 268 13.77 -25.42 14.32
C ASP A 268 12.43 -25.73 15.01
N SER A 269 11.73 -24.69 15.40
CA SER A 269 10.47 -24.86 16.12
C SER A 269 9.39 -25.28 15.14
N PRO A 270 8.64 -26.38 15.40
CA PRO A 270 7.45 -26.71 14.64
C PRO A 270 6.49 -25.53 14.49
N ASN A 271 6.51 -24.62 15.46
CA ASN A 271 5.66 -23.45 15.54
C ASN A 271 5.89 -22.42 14.42
N PHE A 272 7.10 -22.33 13.88
CA PHE A 272 7.35 -21.46 12.74
C PHE A 272 6.96 -22.12 11.41
N ASN A 273 7.13 -23.41 11.26
CA ASN A 273 6.94 -24.15 10.02
C ASN A 273 5.52 -24.63 9.77
N TRP A 274 4.73 -24.86 10.84
CA TRP A 274 3.42 -25.49 10.75
C TRP A 274 2.29 -24.55 11.17
N TRP A 275 1.11 -24.75 10.60
CA TRP A 275 -0.15 -24.12 10.96
C TRP A 275 -0.72 -24.73 12.25
N HIS A 276 0.04 -24.67 13.34
CA HIS A 276 -0.49 -25.16 14.60
C HIS A 276 -1.17 -24.03 15.37
N TRP A 277 -2.47 -24.10 15.44
CA TRP A 277 -3.34 -23.24 16.25
C TRP A 277 -2.89 -23.16 17.71
N GLU A 278 -2.30 -24.24 18.20
CA GLU A 278 -1.77 -24.38 19.56
C GLU A 278 -0.68 -23.36 19.86
N TYR A 279 0.07 -22.94 18.85
CA TYR A 279 1.25 -22.09 19.01
C TYR A 279 1.06 -20.65 18.52
N CYS A 280 0.01 -20.40 17.74
CA CYS A 280 -0.39 -19.06 17.32
C CYS A 280 -1.87 -18.87 17.65
N PRO A 281 -2.22 -18.74 18.93
CA PRO A 281 -3.61 -18.68 19.35
C PRO A 281 -4.33 -17.47 18.75
N SER A 282 -5.59 -17.68 18.41
CA SER A 282 -6.46 -16.67 17.81
C SER A 282 -6.98 -15.62 18.79
N GLY A 283 -6.79 -15.82 20.06
CA GLY A 283 -7.33 -15.03 21.15
C GLY A 283 -7.91 -15.91 22.24
N PRO A 284 -8.51 -15.35 23.29
CA PRO A 284 -8.94 -16.11 24.47
C PRO A 284 -9.92 -17.25 24.17
N ASP A 285 -10.64 -17.19 23.06
CA ASP A 285 -11.70 -18.16 22.78
C ASP A 285 -11.33 -19.20 21.71
N ASN A 286 -10.20 -19.07 21.05
CA ASN A 286 -9.60 -20.04 20.09
C ASN A 286 -10.59 -20.71 19.10
N GLN A 287 -11.78 -20.13 18.90
CA GLN A 287 -12.93 -20.82 18.34
C GLN A 287 -13.24 -20.46 16.89
N ASP A 288 -12.74 -19.31 16.40
CA ASP A 288 -13.02 -18.92 15.03
C ASP A 288 -11.81 -18.21 14.39
N TRP A 289 -11.31 -18.81 13.33
CA TRP A 289 -10.24 -18.25 12.53
C TRP A 289 -10.61 -16.87 11.91
N ARG A 290 -11.88 -16.53 11.75
CA ARG A 290 -12.37 -15.23 11.25
C ARG A 290 -12.16 -14.10 12.24
N SER A 291 -12.23 -14.38 13.54
CA SER A 291 -11.94 -13.42 14.60
C SER A 291 -10.48 -13.42 15.05
N HIS A 292 -9.63 -14.18 14.36
CA HIS A 292 -8.23 -14.39 14.70
C HIS A 292 -7.46 -13.06 14.78
N GLN A 293 -6.99 -12.72 15.98
CA GLN A 293 -6.26 -11.47 16.20
C GLN A 293 -4.94 -11.40 15.41
N GLY A 294 -4.37 -12.54 15.04
CA GLY A 294 -3.21 -12.62 14.17
C GLY A 294 -3.41 -11.92 12.82
N TRP A 295 -4.63 -11.94 12.25
CA TRP A 295 -4.94 -11.23 11.02
C TRP A 295 -5.07 -9.70 11.18
N ARG A 296 -5.30 -9.24 12.41
CA ARG A 296 -5.61 -7.83 12.74
C ARG A 296 -4.46 -7.07 13.35
N THR A 297 -3.35 -7.75 13.58
CA THR A 297 -2.14 -7.15 14.17
C THR A 297 -0.97 -7.30 13.22
N PRO A 298 -0.10 -6.28 13.10
CA PRO A 298 1.09 -6.36 12.27
C PRO A 298 1.94 -7.58 12.65
N MET A 299 2.51 -8.23 11.66
CA MET A 299 3.49 -9.30 11.86
C MET A 299 4.65 -8.82 12.74
N LYS A 300 5.24 -9.73 13.49
CA LYS A 300 6.47 -9.50 14.26
C LYS A 300 7.54 -10.54 13.89
N PRO A 301 8.81 -10.23 14.14
CA PRO A 301 9.87 -11.21 14.02
C PRO A 301 9.64 -12.37 14.99
N TRP A 302 9.81 -13.58 14.51
CA TRP A 302 9.72 -14.76 15.35
C TRP A 302 10.86 -14.77 16.39
N GLY A 303 10.52 -14.90 17.64
CA GLY A 303 11.49 -14.85 18.74
C GLY A 303 11.82 -13.45 19.25
N GLU A 304 11.22 -12.39 18.68
CA GLU A 304 11.42 -11.02 19.15
C GLU A 304 11.11 -10.90 20.66
N GLY A 305 12.03 -10.29 21.40
CA GLY A 305 11.91 -10.11 22.86
C GLY A 305 12.19 -11.35 23.69
N THR A 306 12.69 -12.44 23.11
CA THR A 306 13.10 -13.68 23.78
C THR A 306 14.62 -13.85 23.79
N ALA A 307 15.12 -14.84 24.54
CA ALA A 307 16.54 -15.20 24.55
C ALA A 307 17.04 -15.73 23.19
N PHE A 308 16.12 -16.13 22.29
CA PHE A 308 16.45 -16.69 20.98
C PHE A 308 16.55 -15.60 19.88
N GLY A 309 16.06 -14.38 20.16
CA GLY A 309 16.10 -13.30 19.19
C GLY A 309 15.35 -13.63 17.89
N ASP A 310 15.81 -13.04 16.78
CA ASP A 310 15.21 -13.21 15.44
C ASP A 310 15.74 -14.48 14.76
N ILE A 311 15.50 -15.66 15.33
CA ILE A 311 16.17 -16.92 14.92
C ILE A 311 15.99 -17.30 13.45
N TYR A 312 14.91 -16.87 12.80
CA TYR A 312 14.66 -17.16 11.37
C TYR A 312 14.96 -15.99 10.45
N HIS A 313 15.41 -14.87 11.00
CA HIS A 313 15.85 -13.74 10.21
C HIS A 313 17.27 -13.93 9.69
N GLU A 314 17.52 -13.54 8.43
CA GLU A 314 18.86 -13.53 7.83
C GLU A 314 19.64 -12.31 8.33
N SER A 315 20.26 -12.44 9.51
CA SER A 315 21.09 -11.37 10.07
C SER A 315 22.54 -11.44 9.56
N ALA A 316 22.98 -12.63 9.12
CA ALA A 316 24.36 -12.85 8.66
C ALA A 316 24.59 -12.30 7.24
N GLY A 317 25.83 -11.88 6.99
CA GLY A 317 26.25 -11.37 5.70
C GLY A 317 25.65 -10.01 5.34
N THR A 318 26.25 -9.36 4.37
CA THR A 318 25.74 -8.12 3.78
C THR A 318 24.58 -8.41 2.86
N LYS A 319 23.69 -7.40 2.67
CA LYS A 319 22.55 -7.48 1.76
C LYS A 319 22.64 -6.33 0.76
N GLN A 320 22.74 -6.63 -0.52
CA GLN A 320 22.67 -5.60 -1.55
C GLN A 320 21.24 -5.13 -1.69
N LEU A 321 21.01 -3.86 -1.40
CA LEU A 321 19.77 -3.15 -1.65
C LEU A 321 19.94 -2.20 -2.85
N LEU A 322 18.94 -1.34 -3.10
CA LEU A 322 19.00 -0.38 -4.19
C LEU A 322 20.14 0.62 -4.00
N ASN A 323 20.91 0.81 -5.07
CA ASN A 323 21.96 1.82 -5.15
C ASN A 323 21.57 2.91 -6.16
N TYR A 324 21.46 4.14 -5.70
CA TYR A 324 21.04 5.28 -6.50
C TYR A 324 21.68 6.58 -5.96
N PRO A 325 21.74 7.65 -6.74
CA PRO A 325 22.28 8.92 -6.28
C PRO A 325 21.58 9.43 -5.00
N GLY A 326 22.35 9.68 -3.95
CA GLY A 326 21.84 10.15 -2.65
C GLY A 326 21.33 9.04 -1.72
N VAL A 327 21.51 7.74 -2.07
CA VAL A 327 21.20 6.64 -1.18
C VAL A 327 21.96 6.74 0.15
N ALA A 328 21.25 6.52 1.27
CA ALA A 328 21.85 6.63 2.60
C ALA A 328 22.82 5.49 2.94
N LEU A 329 22.59 4.29 2.38
CA LEU A 329 23.46 3.13 2.55
C LEU A 329 24.64 3.22 1.57
N ALA A 330 25.87 3.09 2.07
CA ALA A 330 27.04 3.10 1.22
C ALA A 330 26.94 2.04 0.11
N ASN A 331 26.94 2.48 -1.15
CA ASN A 331 26.73 1.64 -2.34
C ASN A 331 25.44 0.79 -2.30
N GLY A 332 24.44 1.21 -1.54
CA GLY A 332 23.20 0.44 -1.34
C GLY A 332 23.37 -0.82 -0.49
N VAL A 333 24.49 -0.99 0.20
CA VAL A 333 24.80 -2.19 0.99
C VAL A 333 24.31 -2.04 2.42
N LEU A 334 23.38 -2.91 2.82
CA LEU A 334 22.98 -3.07 4.22
C LEU A 334 24.04 -3.97 4.91
N PRO A 335 24.70 -3.50 6.00
CA PRO A 335 25.70 -4.27 6.71
C PRO A 335 25.17 -5.58 7.31
N SER A 336 26.10 -6.51 7.57
CA SER A 336 25.81 -7.72 8.36
C SER A 336 25.39 -7.36 9.79
N GLY A 337 24.54 -8.19 10.38
CA GLY A 337 23.98 -7.96 11.71
C GLY A 337 22.64 -7.21 11.64
N GLY A 338 22.24 -6.62 12.75
CA GLY A 338 20.94 -5.97 12.90
C GLY A 338 19.82 -6.95 13.17
N THR A 339 18.72 -6.42 13.70
CA THR A 339 17.48 -7.17 13.93
C THR A 339 16.61 -7.14 12.68
N ALA A 340 15.62 -8.03 12.61
CA ALA A 340 14.63 -8.01 11.52
C ALA A 340 13.96 -6.64 11.39
N ARG A 341 13.66 -5.96 12.49
CA ARG A 341 13.05 -4.61 12.47
C ARG A 341 13.99 -3.54 11.95
N SER A 342 15.26 -3.53 12.40
CA SER A 342 16.22 -2.53 11.93
C SER A 342 16.51 -2.70 10.43
N ASN A 343 16.63 -3.94 9.98
CA ASN A 343 16.86 -4.28 8.58
C ASN A 343 15.63 -3.92 7.72
N LEU A 344 14.42 -4.21 8.20
CA LEU A 344 13.17 -3.80 7.54
C LEU A 344 13.09 -2.27 7.40
N THR A 345 13.34 -1.54 8.48
CA THR A 345 13.31 -0.07 8.46
C THR A 345 14.29 0.49 7.42
N ALA A 346 15.52 -0.04 7.41
CA ALA A 346 16.55 0.37 6.44
C ALA A 346 16.11 0.07 5.00
N ALA A 347 15.55 -1.12 4.74
CA ALA A 347 15.10 -1.53 3.41
C ALA A 347 13.90 -0.70 2.93
N LEU A 348 12.90 -0.47 3.78
CA LEU A 348 11.76 0.37 3.42
C LEU A 348 12.15 1.83 3.16
N ASN A 349 13.11 2.37 3.93
CA ASN A 349 13.67 3.69 3.67
C ASN A 349 14.46 3.72 2.35
N ASN A 350 15.20 2.67 2.06
CA ASN A 350 15.95 2.53 0.81
C ASN A 350 15.02 2.52 -0.41
N VAL A 351 13.92 1.75 -0.38
CA VAL A 351 12.91 1.73 -1.45
C VAL A 351 12.21 3.08 -1.55
N PHE A 352 11.71 3.62 -0.44
CA PHE A 352 10.88 4.83 -0.44
C PHE A 352 11.63 6.07 -0.93
N ASN A 353 12.91 6.18 -0.64
CA ASN A 353 13.74 7.32 -1.07
C ASN A 353 14.29 7.16 -2.49
N HIS A 354 13.98 6.08 -3.19
CA HIS A 354 14.40 5.91 -4.58
C HIS A 354 13.74 6.96 -5.49
N PRO A 355 14.49 7.59 -6.43
CA PRO A 355 13.96 8.64 -7.31
C PRO A 355 12.72 8.25 -8.12
N ASN A 356 12.53 6.97 -8.40
CA ASN A 356 11.39 6.49 -9.16
C ASN A 356 10.05 6.55 -8.40
N VAL A 357 10.05 6.57 -7.07
CA VAL A 357 8.81 6.42 -6.28
C VAL A 357 7.80 7.52 -6.63
N GLY A 358 8.24 8.78 -6.67
CA GLY A 358 7.38 9.90 -7.04
C GLY A 358 6.73 9.71 -8.41
N PRO A 359 7.50 9.66 -9.51
CA PRO A 359 6.94 9.56 -10.85
C PRO A 359 6.18 8.26 -11.12
N PHE A 360 6.59 7.14 -10.53
CA PHE A 360 5.89 5.86 -10.66
C PHE A 360 4.50 5.90 -10.04
N LEU A 361 4.40 6.30 -8.77
CA LEU A 361 3.11 6.39 -8.07
C LEU A 361 2.22 7.50 -8.65
N ALA A 362 2.79 8.66 -8.98
CA ALA A 362 2.05 9.74 -9.61
C ALA A 362 1.34 9.26 -10.88
N ARG A 363 2.07 8.58 -11.77
CA ARG A 363 1.50 8.03 -13.00
C ARG A 363 0.36 7.04 -12.72
N LEU A 364 0.56 6.11 -11.78
CA LEU A 364 -0.45 5.12 -11.42
C LEU A 364 -1.71 5.77 -10.82
N LEU A 365 -1.56 6.76 -9.97
CA LEU A 365 -2.68 7.47 -9.36
C LEU A 365 -3.43 8.34 -10.39
N ILE A 366 -2.72 9.08 -11.24
CA ILE A 366 -3.33 9.85 -12.33
C ILE A 366 -4.17 8.93 -13.21
N GLN A 367 -3.65 7.76 -13.59
CA GLN A 367 -4.37 6.79 -14.40
C GLN A 367 -5.67 6.28 -13.76
N ARG A 368 -5.71 6.20 -12.43
CA ARG A 368 -6.89 5.73 -11.69
C ARG A 368 -7.92 6.81 -11.40
N PHE A 369 -7.50 8.07 -11.37
CA PHE A 369 -8.37 9.18 -11.04
C PHE A 369 -8.80 10.01 -12.24
N THR A 370 -7.92 10.23 -13.19
CA THR A 370 -8.11 11.34 -14.14
C THR A 370 -8.01 10.96 -15.61
N THR A 371 -6.93 10.33 -16.04
CA THR A 371 -6.70 10.00 -17.46
C THR A 371 -5.80 8.79 -17.64
N SER A 372 -6.11 7.93 -18.59
CA SER A 372 -5.33 6.74 -18.89
C SER A 372 -3.93 7.03 -19.46
N ASN A 373 -3.74 8.18 -20.09
CA ASN A 373 -2.47 8.55 -20.74
C ASN A 373 -2.00 9.96 -20.31
N PRO A 374 -1.43 10.10 -19.10
CA PRO A 374 -0.96 11.38 -18.59
C PRO A 374 0.27 11.88 -19.38
N SER A 375 0.31 13.19 -19.63
CA SER A 375 1.52 13.81 -20.17
C SER A 375 2.67 13.78 -19.17
N PRO A 376 3.94 13.77 -19.62
CA PRO A 376 5.08 13.85 -18.73
C PRO A 376 5.04 15.08 -17.80
N ALA A 377 4.62 16.23 -18.31
CA ALA A 377 4.47 17.44 -17.51
C ALA A 377 3.42 17.29 -16.41
N TYR A 378 2.35 16.55 -16.63
CA TYR A 378 1.36 16.26 -15.60
C TYR A 378 1.93 15.31 -14.52
N VAL A 379 2.59 14.24 -14.95
CA VAL A 379 3.26 13.33 -14.00
C VAL A 379 4.26 14.09 -13.13
N GLY A 380 5.14 14.90 -13.74
CA GLY A 380 6.16 15.67 -13.00
C GLY A 380 5.61 16.71 -12.02
N ARG A 381 4.36 17.20 -12.22
CA ARG A 381 3.72 18.09 -11.22
C ARG A 381 3.15 17.35 -10.03
N VAL A 382 2.83 16.09 -10.17
CA VAL A 382 2.24 15.25 -9.12
C VAL A 382 3.31 14.46 -8.36
N ALA A 383 4.43 14.11 -9.03
CA ALA A 383 5.57 13.41 -8.46
C ALA A 383 6.35 14.27 -7.47
#